data_a107429661819fdd0316e2b03c2899ba
#
_entry.id   a107429661819fdd0316e2b03c2899ba
#
_cell.length_a   1.000
_cell.length_b   1.000
_cell.length_c   1.000
_cell.angle_alpha   90.00
_cell.angle_beta   90.00
_cell.angle_gamma   90.00
#
_symmetry.space_group_name_H-M   'P 1'
#
loop_
_entity.id
_entity.type
_entity.pdbx_description
1 polymer ?
#
loop_
_entity_poly.entity_id
_entity_poly.type
_entity_poly.pdbx_seq_one_letter_code
_entity_poly.pdbx_strand_id
1 'polypeptide(L)'
;MQVDDTRPIWVQLVDTFRHRIVSGHWAPGSKIPSVRELASGAGVNPNTVQRALAELDRTGLTSAERTAGRFVTADTAVLDEIGRAHV
;
A
#
# COMPACT_ATOMS: atom_id res chain seq x y z
N MET A 1 11.42 -8.75 -2.85
CA MET A 1 11.47 -7.79 -1.72
C MET A 1 12.51 -8.26 -0.71
N GLN A 2 13.37 -7.37 -0.27
CA GLN A 2 14.32 -7.70 0.80
C GLN A 2 13.65 -7.56 2.15
N VAL A 3 13.87 -8.52 3.03
CA VAL A 3 13.32 -8.50 4.38
C VAL A 3 14.38 -7.98 5.34
N ASP A 4 14.00 -6.96 6.11
CA ASP A 4 14.84 -6.39 7.16
C ASP A 4 14.42 -7.02 8.50
N ASP A 5 15.34 -7.71 9.16
CA ASP A 5 15.03 -8.41 10.42
C ASP A 5 14.74 -7.49 11.58
N THR A 6 15.07 -6.18 11.46
CA THR A 6 14.86 -5.21 12.53
C THR A 6 13.44 -4.64 12.58
N ARG A 7 12.62 -4.89 11.56
CA ARG A 7 11.25 -4.37 11.50
C ARG A 7 10.26 -5.48 11.14
N PRO A 8 9.02 -5.42 11.67
CA PRO A 8 8.00 -6.37 11.25
C PRO A 8 7.78 -6.34 9.74
N ILE A 9 7.46 -7.49 9.17
CA ILE A 9 7.25 -7.60 7.72
C ILE A 9 6.13 -6.68 7.24
N TRP A 10 5.05 -6.56 8.01
CA TRP A 10 3.93 -5.71 7.57
C TRP A 10 4.33 -4.23 7.49
N VAL A 11 5.25 -3.76 8.34
CA VAL A 11 5.76 -2.39 8.27
C VAL A 11 6.56 -2.19 6.99
N GLN A 12 7.38 -3.16 6.62
CA GLN A 12 8.15 -3.11 5.39
C GLN A 12 7.23 -3.11 4.16
N LEU A 13 6.14 -3.87 4.22
CA LEU A 13 5.14 -3.87 3.15
C LEU A 13 4.45 -2.50 3.03
N VAL A 14 4.13 -1.85 4.16
CA VAL A 14 3.58 -0.49 4.14
C VAL A 14 4.51 0.44 3.36
N ASP A 15 5.79 0.41 3.65
CA ASP A 15 6.76 1.25 2.96
C ASP A 15 6.83 0.93 1.46
N THR A 16 6.84 -0.36 1.11
CA THR A 16 6.87 -0.81 -0.27
C THR A 16 5.64 -0.33 -1.04
N PHE A 17 4.46 -0.53 -0.49
CA PHE A 17 3.21 -0.14 -1.14
C PHE A 17 3.08 1.38 -1.23
N ARG A 18 3.46 2.08 -0.17
CA ARG A 18 3.46 3.54 -0.17
C ARG A 18 4.35 4.08 -1.29
N HIS A 19 5.52 3.48 -1.47
CA HIS A 19 6.44 3.87 -2.54
C HIS A 19 5.81 3.68 -3.92
N ARG A 20 5.12 2.56 -4.14
CA ARG A 20 4.43 2.30 -5.41
C ARG A 20 3.36 3.35 -5.70
N ILE A 21 2.68 3.82 -4.66
CA ILE A 21 1.65 4.84 -4.79
C ILE A 21 2.28 6.21 -5.08
N VAL A 22 3.26 6.60 -4.28
CA VAL A 22 3.89 7.92 -4.40
C VAL A 22 4.67 8.05 -5.70
N SER A 23 5.30 6.97 -6.17
CA SER A 23 6.06 6.98 -7.42
C SER A 23 5.18 6.93 -8.67
N GLY A 24 3.87 6.69 -8.50
CA GLY A 24 2.95 6.58 -9.62
C GLY A 24 2.87 5.19 -10.24
N HIS A 25 3.57 4.21 -9.70
CA HIS A 25 3.46 2.83 -10.16
C HIS A 25 2.02 2.33 -10.00
N TRP A 26 1.39 2.65 -8.88
CA TRP A 26 -0.05 2.51 -8.69
C TRP A 26 -0.66 3.90 -8.83
N ALA A 27 -1.23 4.20 -10.00
CA ALA A 27 -1.71 5.54 -10.33
C ALA A 27 -2.85 6.00 -9.41
N PRO A 28 -2.99 7.32 -9.19
CA PRO A 28 -4.13 7.84 -8.41
C PRO A 28 -5.46 7.34 -8.98
N GLY A 29 -6.35 6.87 -8.11
CA GLY A 29 -7.66 6.35 -8.50
C GLY A 29 -7.65 4.95 -9.08
N SER A 30 -6.48 4.34 -9.27
CA SER A 30 -6.41 3.00 -9.83
C SER A 30 -6.70 1.92 -8.80
N LYS A 31 -7.13 0.76 -9.29
CA LYS A 31 -7.39 -0.39 -8.44
C LYS A 31 -6.08 -1.09 -8.08
N ILE A 32 -5.91 -1.40 -6.79
CA ILE A 32 -4.75 -2.12 -6.29
C ILE A 32 -4.97 -3.63 -6.52
N PRO A 33 -3.90 -4.40 -6.83
CA PRO A 33 -4.03 -5.85 -6.92
C PRO A 33 -4.61 -6.45 -5.64
N SER A 34 -5.23 -7.62 -5.76
CA SER A 34 -5.86 -8.27 -4.61
C SER A 34 -4.83 -8.65 -3.55
N VAL A 35 -5.32 -8.83 -2.31
CA VAL A 35 -4.47 -9.31 -1.21
C VAL A 35 -3.73 -10.59 -1.60
N ARG A 36 -4.43 -11.51 -2.26
CA ARG A 36 -3.84 -12.78 -2.66
C ARG A 36 -2.70 -12.58 -3.67
N GLU A 37 -2.91 -11.70 -4.65
CA GLU A 37 -1.88 -11.41 -5.64
C GLU A 37 -0.67 -10.74 -4.99
N LEU A 38 -0.89 -9.78 -4.10
CA LEU A 38 0.18 -9.08 -3.41
C LEU A 38 0.96 -10.03 -2.50
N ALA A 39 0.26 -10.91 -1.79
CA ALA A 39 0.89 -11.89 -0.90
C ALA A 39 1.75 -12.86 -1.71
N SER A 40 1.24 -13.35 -2.81
CA SER A 40 1.98 -14.27 -3.68
C SER A 40 3.22 -13.60 -4.26
N GLY A 41 3.09 -12.37 -4.75
CA GLY A 41 4.21 -11.63 -5.34
C GLY A 41 5.30 -11.29 -4.34
N ALA A 42 4.93 -11.01 -3.09
CA ALA A 42 5.90 -10.67 -2.04
C ALA A 42 6.40 -11.90 -1.27
N GLY A 43 5.76 -13.05 -1.44
CA GLY A 43 6.13 -14.26 -0.72
C GLY A 43 5.80 -14.18 0.78
N VAL A 44 4.68 -13.54 1.13
CA VAL A 44 4.28 -13.35 2.53
C VAL A 44 2.86 -13.84 2.75
N ASN A 45 2.49 -13.97 4.02
CA ASN A 45 1.15 -14.38 4.42
C ASN A 45 0.11 -13.32 4.03
N PRO A 46 -1.07 -13.70 3.48
CA PRO A 46 -2.12 -12.74 3.14
C PRO A 46 -2.57 -11.86 4.32
N ASN A 47 -2.56 -12.38 5.54
CA ASN A 47 -2.92 -11.58 6.73
C ASN A 47 -1.92 -10.43 6.94
N THR A 48 -0.65 -10.66 6.63
CA THR A 48 0.38 -9.63 6.70
C THR A 48 0.12 -8.53 5.68
N VAL A 49 -0.28 -8.90 4.47
CA VAL A 49 -0.66 -7.95 3.42
C VAL A 49 -1.89 -7.15 3.86
N GLN A 50 -2.91 -7.81 4.41
CA GLN A 50 -4.11 -7.13 4.89
C GLN A 50 -3.78 -6.09 5.96
N ARG A 51 -2.89 -6.42 6.87
CA ARG A 51 -2.46 -5.47 7.92
C ARG A 51 -1.79 -4.25 7.32
N ALA A 52 -0.92 -4.46 6.33
CA ALA A 52 -0.24 -3.36 5.65
C ALA A 52 -1.23 -2.45 4.91
N LEU A 53 -2.18 -3.06 4.19
CA LEU A 53 -3.20 -2.30 3.47
C LEU A 53 -4.14 -1.55 4.40
N ALA A 54 -4.49 -2.13 5.54
CA ALA A 54 -5.30 -1.45 6.55
C ALA A 54 -4.61 -0.19 7.06
N GLU A 55 -3.29 -0.23 7.23
CA GLU A 55 -2.52 0.94 7.62
C GLU A 55 -2.54 2.02 6.54
N LEU A 56 -2.46 1.65 5.27
CA LEU A 56 -2.59 2.59 4.17
C LEU A 56 -3.99 3.22 4.13
N ASP A 57 -5.03 2.43 4.38
CA ASP A 57 -6.40 2.94 4.48
C ASP A 57 -6.51 3.97 5.61
N ARG A 58 -5.90 3.68 6.75
CA ARG A 58 -5.92 4.56 7.91
C ARG A 58 -5.28 5.91 7.60
N THR A 59 -4.23 5.92 6.79
CA THR A 59 -3.53 7.17 6.45
C THR A 59 -4.17 7.91 5.26
N GLY A 60 -5.20 7.34 4.64
CA GLY A 60 -5.89 7.98 3.53
C GLY A 60 -5.28 7.75 2.17
N LEU A 61 -4.21 6.95 2.08
CA LEU A 61 -3.58 6.65 0.79
C LEU A 61 -4.42 5.72 -0.08
N THR A 62 -5.20 4.86 0.56
CA THR A 62 -6.06 3.89 -0.13
C THR A 62 -7.43 3.88 0.51
N SER A 63 -8.41 3.35 -0.22
CA SER A 63 -9.75 3.12 0.33
C SER A 63 -10.29 1.81 -0.22
N ALA A 64 -11.00 1.08 0.65
CA ALA A 64 -11.64 -0.18 0.27
C ALA A 64 -13.07 0.10 -0.16
N GLU A 65 -13.42 -0.37 -1.35
CA GLU A 65 -14.78 -0.34 -1.86
C GLU A 65 -15.39 -1.73 -1.65
N ARG A 66 -16.56 -1.76 -1.05
CA ARG A 66 -17.17 -3.00 -0.55
C ARG A 66 -17.28 -4.11 -1.61
N THR A 67 -17.61 -3.74 -2.84
CA THR A 67 -17.84 -4.71 -3.91
C THR A 67 -16.84 -4.62 -5.05
N ALA A 68 -16.02 -3.58 -5.09
CA ALA A 68 -15.14 -3.32 -6.22
C ALA A 68 -13.66 -3.51 -5.93
N GLY A 69 -13.28 -3.64 -4.65
CA GLY A 69 -11.89 -3.83 -4.25
C GLY A 69 -11.30 -2.62 -3.56
N ARG A 70 -9.99 -2.48 -3.62
CA ARG A 70 -9.29 -1.37 -2.98
C ARG A 70 -8.63 -0.49 -4.05
N PHE A 71 -8.68 0.82 -3.82
CA PHE A 71 -8.22 1.81 -4.79
C PHE A 71 -7.25 2.79 -4.14
N VAL A 72 -6.31 3.30 -4.95
CA VAL A 72 -5.43 4.40 -4.54
C VAL A 72 -6.26 5.67 -4.47
N THR A 73 -5.97 6.55 -3.49
CA THR A 73 -6.64 7.85 -3.42
C THR A 73 -6.46 8.62 -4.73
N ALA A 74 -7.51 9.30 -5.15
CA ALA A 74 -7.44 10.20 -6.30
C ALA A 74 -7.01 11.63 -5.89
N ASP A 75 -6.85 11.88 -4.60
CA ASP A 75 -6.48 13.19 -4.07
C ASP A 75 -4.96 13.38 -4.18
N THR A 76 -4.54 14.10 -5.20
CA THR A 76 -3.12 14.35 -5.44
C THR A 76 -2.46 15.19 -4.35
N ALA A 77 -3.23 15.99 -3.62
CA ALA A 77 -2.70 16.76 -2.50
C ALA A 77 -2.24 15.84 -1.37
N VAL A 78 -3.00 14.77 -1.09
CA VAL A 78 -2.61 13.76 -0.10
C VAL A 78 -1.31 13.07 -0.52
N LEU A 79 -1.21 12.70 -1.80
CA LEU A 79 -0.03 12.02 -2.32
C LEU A 79 1.20 12.92 -2.26
N ASP A 80 1.06 14.19 -2.61
CA ASP A 80 2.16 15.16 -2.56
C ASP A 80 2.65 15.37 -1.14
N GLU A 81 1.73 15.53 -0.19
CA GLU A 81 2.07 15.74 1.21
C GLU A 81 2.84 14.55 1.78
N ILE A 82 2.39 13.34 1.50
CA ILE A 82 3.04 12.12 1.99
C ILE A 82 4.39 11.93 1.32
N GLY A 83 4.50 12.22 0.03
CA GLY A 83 5.76 12.16 -0.68
C GLY A 83 6.81 13.09 -0.09
N ARG A 84 6.42 14.30 0.30
CA ARG A 84 7.32 15.26 0.95
C ARG A 84 7.77 14.78 2.32
N ALA A 85 6.85 14.24 3.10
CA ALA A 85 7.15 13.78 4.45
C ALA A 85 8.08 12.57 4.46
N HIS A 86 8.24 11.93 3.31
CA HIS A 86 8.99 10.69 3.18
C HIS A 86 10.40 10.88 2.63
N VAL A 87 10.81 12.09 2.44
CA VAL A 87 12.15 12.42 1.92
C VAL A 87 13.25 12.12 2.95
#